data_241e6f9da5908cc4c866ede6b9f86d14
#
_entry.id   241e6f9da5908cc4c866ede6b9f86d14
#
_cell.length_a   1.000
_cell.length_b   1.000
_cell.length_c   1.000
_cell.angle_alpha   90.00
_cell.angle_beta   90.00
_cell.angle_gamma   90.00
#
_symmetry.space_group_name_H-M   'P 1'
#
loop_
_entity.id
_entity.type
_entity.pdbx_description
1 polymer ?
#
loop_
_entity_poly.entity_id
_entity_poly.type
_entity_poly.pdbx_seq_one_letter_code
_entity_poly.pdbx_strand_id
1 'polypeptide(L)'
;SSAASDVYKRQYLERRAIPVEERTPLKDYKGDLSLTVFYVPAYLKETVSLMQDLMPEMDELIFLSDARYISAQFRSDLKEIVSKNFPELEIKDYVAGVMTTDALADSLSHAEANSGVLFCSWHQDTQKGNVVLTNNISRILSYYSSSPIFSLDNTGLQRNGLVGGYFFDEKTVGRKVVEITNGVLSGVNEKGARIVDCGVPTPMVNYYDLMEAGLSPGLCPPNSVFYMMPPSFWEQHKYSVIIAIVVIMLLFMWLRMGWLSRARKKQEEQIRLMTSYHSLFENMPIVYLKQQLIYD
;
A
#
# COMPACT_ATOMS: atom_id res chain seq x y z
N SER A 1 -32.67 -7.57 24.69
CA SER A 1 -32.72 -6.70 23.47
C SER A 1 -33.17 -5.26 23.79
N SER A 2 -33.97 -5.00 24.85
CA SER A 2 -34.42 -3.64 25.15
C SER A 2 -33.29 -2.74 25.65
N ALA A 3 -32.40 -3.21 26.51
CA ALA A 3 -31.31 -2.42 27.07
C ALA A 3 -30.30 -1.97 25.98
N ALA A 4 -29.98 -2.83 25.02
CA ALA A 4 -29.12 -2.48 23.89
C ALA A 4 -29.82 -1.46 22.99
N SER A 5 -31.15 -1.57 22.77
CA SER A 5 -31.94 -0.61 22.02
C SER A 5 -32.00 0.75 22.68
N ASP A 6 -32.11 0.80 24.02
CA ASP A 6 -32.21 2.07 24.76
C ASP A 6 -30.83 2.77 24.81
N VAL A 7 -29.74 2.03 24.98
CA VAL A 7 -28.37 2.57 24.85
C VAL A 7 -28.12 3.11 23.47
N TYR A 8 -28.53 2.39 22.41
CA TYR A 8 -28.37 2.83 21.03
C TYR A 8 -29.19 4.10 20.73
N LYS A 9 -30.44 4.17 21.22
CA LYS A 9 -31.28 5.36 21.07
C LYS A 9 -30.68 6.58 21.80
N ARG A 10 -30.20 6.39 23.00
CA ARG A 10 -29.60 7.46 23.80
C ARG A 10 -28.34 8.00 23.16
N GLN A 11 -27.45 7.13 22.70
CA GLN A 11 -26.23 7.49 21.98
C GLN A 11 -26.51 8.24 20.67
N TYR A 12 -27.54 7.81 19.92
CA TYR A 12 -27.93 8.44 18.67
C TYR A 12 -28.60 9.81 18.89
N LEU A 13 -29.46 9.91 19.90
CA LEU A 13 -30.20 11.14 20.19
C LEU A 13 -29.33 12.21 20.86
N GLU A 14 -28.46 11.83 21.77
CA GLU A 14 -27.62 12.78 22.51
C GLU A 14 -26.37 13.20 21.71
N ARG A 15 -25.98 12.47 20.68
CA ARG A 15 -24.82 12.76 19.80
C ARG A 15 -23.54 13.10 20.55
N ARG A 16 -23.36 12.54 21.74
CA ARG A 16 -22.19 12.76 22.61
C ARG A 16 -21.46 11.46 22.93
N ALA A 17 -20.16 11.58 23.20
CA ALA A 17 -19.41 10.47 23.77
C ALA A 17 -19.95 10.13 25.17
N ILE A 18 -20.06 8.83 25.51
CA ILE A 18 -20.36 8.40 26.88
C ILE A 18 -19.08 8.61 27.71
N PRO A 19 -19.16 9.33 28.84
CA PRO A 19 -18.04 9.45 29.75
C PRO A 19 -17.52 8.08 30.19
N VAL A 20 -16.22 7.97 30.46
CA VAL A 20 -15.56 6.68 30.78
C VAL A 20 -16.19 6.06 32.04
N GLU A 21 -16.55 6.87 33.02
CA GLU A 21 -17.20 6.49 34.26
C GLU A 21 -18.61 5.93 34.07
N GLU A 22 -19.30 6.29 33.00
CA GLU A 22 -20.64 5.78 32.68
C GLU A 22 -20.60 4.52 31.82
N ARG A 23 -19.41 4.07 31.36
CA ARG A 23 -19.27 2.89 30.50
C ARG A 23 -19.23 1.62 31.34
N THR A 24 -20.01 0.63 30.96
CA THR A 24 -19.86 -0.72 31.50
C THR A 24 -18.84 -1.49 30.67
N PRO A 25 -17.67 -1.88 31.22
CA PRO A 25 -16.70 -2.66 30.49
C PRO A 25 -17.30 -3.99 30.02
N LEU A 26 -17.06 -4.35 28.78
CA LEU A 26 -17.59 -5.61 28.21
C LEU A 26 -17.08 -6.84 28.96
N LYS A 27 -15.87 -6.77 29.58
CA LYS A 27 -15.32 -7.82 30.42
C LYS A 27 -16.18 -8.13 31.65
N ASP A 28 -17.00 -7.16 32.10
CA ASP A 28 -17.88 -7.28 33.27
C ASP A 28 -19.27 -7.82 32.89
N TYR A 29 -19.45 -8.24 31.61
CA TYR A 29 -20.70 -8.85 31.17
C TYR A 29 -20.96 -10.19 31.89
N LYS A 30 -22.09 -10.23 32.61
CA LYS A 30 -22.54 -11.39 33.44
C LYS A 30 -23.79 -12.08 32.87
N GLY A 31 -24.08 -11.87 31.57
CA GLY A 31 -25.23 -12.51 30.94
C GLY A 31 -25.00 -14.00 30.63
N ASP A 32 -26.11 -14.70 30.37
CA ASP A 32 -26.10 -16.16 30.08
C ASP A 32 -25.55 -16.54 28.71
N LEU A 33 -25.26 -15.56 27.86
CA LEU A 33 -24.73 -15.80 26.52
C LEU A 33 -23.19 -15.94 26.51
N SER A 34 -22.69 -16.89 25.76
CA SER A 34 -21.28 -16.91 25.36
C SER A 34 -21.06 -15.84 24.30
N LEU A 35 -20.30 -14.81 24.62
CA LEU A 35 -20.04 -13.66 23.75
C LEU A 35 -18.56 -13.61 23.38
N THR A 36 -18.26 -13.70 22.10
CA THR A 36 -16.92 -13.42 21.60
C THR A 36 -16.93 -12.11 20.83
N VAL A 37 -16.11 -11.17 21.26
CA VAL A 37 -15.98 -9.85 20.65
C VAL A 37 -14.58 -9.72 20.06
N PHE A 38 -14.53 -9.50 18.75
CA PHE A 38 -13.29 -9.18 18.06
C PHE A 38 -13.08 -7.67 18.14
N TYR A 39 -12.06 -7.27 18.86
CA TYR A 39 -11.74 -5.86 19.04
C TYR A 39 -10.67 -5.44 18.03
N VAL A 40 -10.97 -4.39 17.32
CA VAL A 40 -10.05 -3.71 16.39
C VAL A 40 -10.02 -2.24 16.78
N PRO A 41 -8.91 -1.73 17.32
CA PRO A 41 -8.80 -0.33 17.69
C PRO A 41 -8.73 0.59 16.47
N ALA A 42 -9.18 1.83 16.62
CA ALA A 42 -8.79 2.90 15.73
C ALA A 42 -7.41 3.41 16.15
N TYR A 43 -6.44 3.34 15.26
CA TYR A 43 -5.05 3.69 15.55
C TYR A 43 -4.82 5.21 15.45
N LEU A 44 -5.51 5.96 16.32
CA LEU A 44 -5.48 7.44 16.33
C LEU A 44 -4.07 7.97 16.57
N LYS A 45 -3.41 7.47 17.62
CA LYS A 45 -2.07 7.92 18.01
C LYS A 45 -1.04 7.61 16.93
N GLU A 46 -1.07 6.37 16.42
CA GLU A 46 -0.16 5.89 15.40
C GLU A 46 -0.34 6.68 14.10
N THR A 47 -1.59 7.01 13.73
CA THR A 47 -1.88 7.80 12.53
C THR A 47 -1.40 9.24 12.69
N VAL A 48 -1.63 9.88 13.83
CA VAL A 48 -1.10 11.24 14.09
C VAL A 48 0.43 11.24 14.11
N SER A 49 1.06 10.22 14.69
CA SER A 49 2.52 10.07 14.65
C SER A 49 3.03 9.97 13.20
N LEU A 50 2.37 9.14 12.36
CA LEU A 50 2.70 9.04 10.94
C LEU A 50 2.57 10.39 10.21
N MET A 51 1.52 11.15 10.53
CA MET A 51 1.32 12.49 9.95
C MET A 51 2.49 13.41 10.31
N GLN A 52 2.93 13.44 11.57
CA GLN A 52 4.07 14.24 11.98
C GLN A 52 5.41 13.75 11.41
N ASP A 53 5.61 12.44 11.28
CA ASP A 53 6.81 11.89 10.63
C ASP A 53 6.90 12.31 9.16
N LEU A 54 5.76 12.37 8.47
CA LEU A 54 5.68 12.80 7.08
C LEU A 54 5.67 14.32 6.91
N MET A 55 5.18 15.04 7.90
CA MET A 55 5.00 16.49 7.93
C MET A 55 5.61 17.08 9.21
N PRO A 56 6.94 17.16 9.35
CA PRO A 56 7.59 17.60 10.60
C PRO A 56 7.23 19.03 11.04
N GLU A 57 6.82 19.88 10.10
CA GLU A 57 6.40 21.27 10.35
C GLU A 57 4.90 21.37 10.69
N MET A 58 4.17 20.25 10.82
CA MET A 58 2.75 20.26 11.10
C MET A 58 2.48 20.73 12.53
N ASP A 59 1.77 21.85 12.65
CA ASP A 59 1.33 22.46 13.91
C ASP A 59 -0.20 22.50 14.07
N GLU A 60 -0.95 22.20 13.01
CA GLU A 60 -2.40 22.13 13.03
C GLU A 60 -2.93 20.77 12.53
N LEU A 61 -3.82 20.16 13.30
CA LEU A 61 -4.55 18.95 12.98
C LEU A 61 -6.03 19.25 12.76
N ILE A 62 -6.51 19.17 11.53
CA ILE A 62 -7.92 19.33 11.19
C ILE A 62 -8.58 17.95 11.26
N PHE A 63 -9.53 17.77 12.20
CA PHE A 63 -10.25 16.51 12.36
C PHE A 63 -11.62 16.57 11.72
N LEU A 64 -11.86 15.75 10.70
CA LEU A 64 -13.14 15.67 9.98
C LEU A 64 -13.98 14.52 10.49
N SER A 65 -15.14 14.80 11.05
CA SER A 65 -16.01 13.78 11.62
C SER A 65 -17.49 14.13 11.44
N ASP A 66 -18.36 13.17 11.70
CA ASP A 66 -19.81 13.41 11.77
C ASP A 66 -20.32 13.42 13.23
N ALA A 67 -21.62 13.60 13.38
CA ALA A 67 -22.28 13.68 14.68
C ALA A 67 -22.64 12.31 15.28
N ARG A 68 -22.22 11.17 14.68
CA ARG A 68 -22.49 9.84 15.21
C ARG A 68 -21.72 9.60 16.50
N TYR A 69 -22.26 8.71 17.34
CA TYR A 69 -21.63 8.36 18.61
C TYR A 69 -20.14 7.96 18.49
N ILE A 70 -19.83 7.07 17.55
CA ILE A 70 -18.45 6.58 17.36
C ILE A 70 -17.50 7.72 16.98
N SER A 71 -17.93 8.65 16.13
CA SER A 71 -17.14 9.80 15.71
C SER A 71 -16.95 10.79 16.86
N ALA A 72 -17.97 10.98 17.71
CA ALA A 72 -17.86 11.78 18.92
C ALA A 72 -16.87 11.17 19.92
N GLN A 73 -16.83 9.83 20.02
CA GLN A 73 -15.87 9.10 20.83
C GLN A 73 -14.44 9.30 20.30
N PHE A 74 -14.21 9.11 19.00
CA PHE A 74 -12.89 9.31 18.39
C PHE A 74 -12.41 10.75 18.57
N ARG A 75 -13.31 11.73 18.50
CA ARG A 75 -13.00 13.15 18.74
C ARG A 75 -12.52 13.39 20.16
N SER A 76 -13.18 12.78 21.15
CA SER A 76 -12.79 12.85 22.56
C SER A 76 -11.43 12.17 22.80
N ASP A 77 -11.27 10.96 22.27
CA ASP A 77 -10.04 10.18 22.43
C ASP A 77 -8.85 10.86 21.73
N LEU A 78 -9.08 11.45 20.56
CA LEU A 78 -8.06 12.21 19.82
C LEU A 78 -7.56 13.41 20.61
N LYS A 79 -8.48 14.19 21.22
CA LYS A 79 -8.11 15.34 22.06
C LYS A 79 -7.25 14.93 23.23
N GLU A 80 -7.59 13.83 23.89
CA GLU A 80 -6.78 13.29 24.99
C GLU A 80 -5.41 12.84 24.52
N ILE A 81 -5.36 12.12 23.39
CA ILE A 81 -4.10 11.63 22.79
C ILE A 81 -3.20 12.79 22.39
N VAL A 82 -3.74 13.79 21.72
CA VAL A 82 -2.95 14.94 21.25
C VAL A 82 -2.45 15.76 22.42
N SER A 83 -3.30 16.11 23.38
CA SER A 83 -2.88 16.87 24.55
C SER A 83 -1.76 16.20 25.35
N LYS A 84 -1.72 14.87 25.37
CA LYS A 84 -0.74 14.08 26.12
C LYS A 84 0.55 13.81 25.34
N ASN A 85 0.47 13.55 24.03
CA ASN A 85 1.61 13.06 23.25
C ASN A 85 2.14 14.09 22.23
N PHE A 86 1.33 15.09 21.87
CA PHE A 86 1.63 16.08 20.83
C PHE A 86 1.18 17.48 21.26
N PRO A 87 1.71 18.02 22.39
CA PRO A 87 1.20 19.23 23.03
C PRO A 87 1.32 20.49 22.17
N GLU A 88 2.21 20.50 21.19
CA GLU A 88 2.41 21.62 20.25
C GLU A 88 1.40 21.62 19.10
N LEU A 89 0.57 20.55 18.96
CA LEU A 89 -0.35 20.38 17.87
C LEU A 89 -1.73 20.95 18.22
N GLU A 90 -2.19 21.95 17.48
CA GLU A 90 -3.53 22.51 17.62
C GLU A 90 -4.57 21.61 16.90
N ILE A 91 -5.73 21.38 17.52
CA ILE A 91 -6.81 20.59 16.90
C ILE A 91 -7.95 21.52 16.48
N LYS A 92 -8.33 21.46 15.19
CA LYS A 92 -9.55 22.03 14.67
C LYS A 92 -10.57 20.96 14.33
N ASP A 93 -11.73 20.98 14.95
CA ASP A 93 -12.81 20.01 14.72
C ASP A 93 -13.81 20.53 13.69
N TYR A 94 -14.01 19.80 12.59
CA TYR A 94 -15.11 20.04 11.65
C TYR A 94 -16.10 18.85 11.69
N VAL A 95 -17.38 19.17 11.94
CA VAL A 95 -18.40 18.16 12.22
C VAL A 95 -19.54 18.25 11.21
N ALA A 96 -19.75 17.20 10.44
CA ALA A 96 -20.92 17.06 9.58
C ALA A 96 -22.20 17.14 10.42
N GLY A 97 -23.16 17.90 9.93
CA GLY A 97 -24.37 18.21 10.71
C GLY A 97 -24.29 19.53 11.49
N VAL A 98 -23.10 20.09 11.71
CA VAL A 98 -22.89 21.48 12.17
C VAL A 98 -22.47 22.37 11.01
N MET A 99 -21.64 21.82 10.14
CA MET A 99 -21.11 22.49 8.93
C MET A 99 -21.60 21.79 7.68
N THR A 100 -21.82 22.53 6.60
CA THR A 100 -22.15 21.97 5.29
C THR A 100 -20.90 21.46 4.57
N THR A 101 -21.09 20.58 3.60
CA THR A 101 -19.96 20.08 2.78
C THR A 101 -19.30 21.20 1.98
N ASP A 102 -20.07 22.17 1.48
CA ASP A 102 -19.54 23.32 0.73
C ASP A 102 -18.68 24.23 1.63
N ALA A 103 -19.15 24.52 2.85
CA ALA A 103 -18.40 25.31 3.82
C ALA A 103 -17.13 24.57 4.28
N LEU A 104 -17.18 23.22 4.39
CA LEU A 104 -16.00 22.42 4.66
C LEU A 104 -14.98 22.51 3.52
N ALA A 105 -15.42 22.34 2.28
CA ALA A 105 -14.56 22.43 1.10
C ALA A 105 -13.87 23.81 1.02
N ASP A 106 -14.62 24.88 1.27
CA ASP A 106 -14.08 26.23 1.35
C ASP A 106 -13.02 26.37 2.47
N SER A 107 -13.32 25.87 3.68
CA SER A 107 -12.39 25.89 4.80
C SER A 107 -11.10 25.12 4.52
N LEU A 108 -11.20 23.94 3.87
CA LEU A 108 -10.03 23.13 3.52
C LEU A 108 -9.19 23.74 2.41
N SER A 109 -9.80 24.50 1.50
CA SER A 109 -9.08 25.23 0.43
C SER A 109 -8.23 26.39 0.96
N HIS A 110 -8.56 26.89 2.16
CA HIS A 110 -7.85 27.95 2.86
C HIS A 110 -7.07 27.47 4.09
N ALA A 111 -6.90 26.15 4.24
CA ALA A 111 -6.11 25.58 5.34
C ALA A 111 -4.64 26.04 5.25
N GLU A 112 -4.00 26.23 6.39
CA GLU A 112 -2.63 26.68 6.48
C GLU A 112 -1.66 25.62 5.91
N ALA A 113 -0.51 26.06 5.45
CA ALA A 113 0.46 25.16 4.80
C ALA A 113 0.97 24.04 5.75
N ASN A 114 0.97 24.30 7.06
CA ASN A 114 1.40 23.36 8.09
C ASN A 114 0.23 22.53 8.66
N SER A 115 -0.93 22.54 8.01
CA SER A 115 -2.08 21.76 8.47
C SER A 115 -2.07 20.36 7.87
N GLY A 116 -2.43 19.36 8.70
CA GLY A 116 -2.75 18.00 8.26
C GLY A 116 -4.21 17.67 8.53
N VAL A 117 -4.86 17.00 7.60
CA VAL A 117 -6.28 16.62 7.74
C VAL A 117 -6.39 15.15 8.12
N LEU A 118 -7.12 14.85 9.19
CA LEU A 118 -7.46 13.48 9.59
C LEU A 118 -8.96 13.24 9.37
N PHE A 119 -9.26 12.43 8.37
CA PHE A 119 -10.63 12.07 8.00
C PHE A 119 -11.11 10.83 8.77
N CYS A 120 -12.16 11.01 9.54
CA CYS A 120 -12.86 9.91 10.21
C CYS A 120 -14.13 9.51 9.45
N SER A 121 -15.01 10.46 9.19
CA SER A 121 -16.30 10.21 8.57
C SER A 121 -17.02 11.50 8.21
N TRP A 122 -17.85 11.46 7.16
CA TRP A 122 -18.68 12.61 6.74
C TRP A 122 -19.91 12.09 6.00
N HIS A 123 -21.00 11.76 6.73
CA HIS A 123 -22.14 11.05 6.14
C HIS A 123 -23.39 11.91 5.90
N GLN A 124 -23.50 13.08 6.51
CA GLN A 124 -24.68 13.92 6.38
C GLN A 124 -24.31 15.37 6.08
N ASP A 125 -25.04 15.95 5.12
CA ASP A 125 -25.04 17.39 4.92
C ASP A 125 -26.20 18.03 5.71
N THR A 126 -25.95 19.13 6.42
CA THR A 126 -26.91 19.80 7.30
C THR A 126 -28.12 20.37 6.58
N GLN A 127 -27.94 20.86 5.34
CA GLN A 127 -28.97 21.66 4.70
C GLN A 127 -30.07 20.86 4.00
N LYS A 128 -29.82 19.60 3.66
CA LYS A 128 -30.75 18.82 2.80
C LYS A 128 -31.07 17.42 3.32
N GLY A 129 -30.54 17.01 4.48
CA GLY A 129 -30.67 15.61 4.94
C GLY A 129 -30.07 14.58 3.97
N ASN A 130 -29.27 15.02 3.01
CA ASN A 130 -28.65 14.16 2.03
C ASN A 130 -27.57 13.33 2.68
N VAL A 131 -27.65 12.02 2.48
CA VAL A 131 -26.59 11.09 2.85
C VAL A 131 -25.50 11.14 1.78
N VAL A 132 -24.28 11.44 2.18
CA VAL A 132 -23.12 11.43 1.29
C VAL A 132 -22.38 10.10 1.45
N LEU A 133 -22.11 9.44 0.33
CA LEU A 133 -21.30 8.22 0.36
C LEU A 133 -19.83 8.57 0.65
N THR A 134 -19.22 7.85 1.57
CA THR A 134 -17.82 8.07 2.03
C THR A 134 -16.85 8.19 0.87
N ASN A 135 -16.95 7.30 -0.12
CA ASN A 135 -16.06 7.31 -1.28
C ASN A 135 -16.17 8.55 -2.18
N ASN A 136 -17.33 9.17 -2.20
CA ASN A 136 -17.52 10.41 -2.98
C ASN A 136 -17.01 11.62 -2.21
N ILE A 137 -17.25 11.65 -0.90
CA ILE A 137 -16.83 12.79 -0.09
C ILE A 137 -15.32 12.90 0.03
N SER A 138 -14.60 11.81 0.28
CA SER A 138 -13.14 11.85 0.39
C SER A 138 -12.49 12.39 -0.88
N ARG A 139 -13.00 12.00 -2.06
CA ARG A 139 -12.52 12.52 -3.35
C ARG A 139 -12.84 14.00 -3.54
N ILE A 140 -14.02 14.46 -3.11
CA ILE A 140 -14.38 15.88 -3.18
C ILE A 140 -13.47 16.69 -2.25
N LEU A 141 -13.28 16.22 -1.02
CA LEU A 141 -12.44 16.89 -0.04
C LEU A 141 -10.99 16.97 -0.50
N SER A 142 -10.44 15.89 -1.05
CA SER A 142 -9.06 15.90 -1.56
C SER A 142 -8.86 16.84 -2.74
N TYR A 143 -9.87 17.02 -3.57
CA TYR A 143 -9.80 17.97 -4.69
C TYR A 143 -9.73 19.43 -4.23
N TYR A 144 -10.43 19.77 -3.14
CA TYR A 144 -10.47 21.14 -2.62
C TYR A 144 -9.44 21.40 -1.52
N SER A 145 -8.94 20.38 -0.86
CA SER A 145 -7.99 20.55 0.25
C SER A 145 -6.63 21.01 -0.23
N SER A 146 -6.10 22.07 0.40
CA SER A 146 -4.69 22.48 0.27
C SER A 146 -3.74 21.65 1.11
N SER A 147 -4.28 20.85 2.04
CA SER A 147 -3.50 20.01 2.98
C SER A 147 -3.70 18.53 2.73
N PRO A 148 -2.69 17.69 2.99
CA PRO A 148 -2.80 16.24 2.84
C PRO A 148 -3.89 15.65 3.74
N ILE A 149 -4.69 14.70 3.19
CA ILE A 149 -5.76 14.06 3.95
C ILE A 149 -5.35 12.63 4.31
N PHE A 150 -5.24 12.37 5.60
CA PHE A 150 -5.07 11.04 6.19
C PHE A 150 -6.42 10.49 6.64
N SER A 151 -6.52 9.19 6.89
CA SER A 151 -7.79 8.56 7.24
C SER A 151 -7.66 7.58 8.40
N LEU A 152 -8.77 7.39 9.12
CA LEU A 152 -8.93 6.33 10.13
C LEU A 152 -9.55 5.05 9.54
N ASP A 153 -9.95 5.07 8.26
CA ASP A 153 -10.53 3.95 7.54
C ASP A 153 -9.75 3.75 6.24
N ASN A 154 -9.39 2.50 5.93
CA ASN A 154 -8.69 2.12 4.71
C ASN A 154 -9.61 2.06 3.48
N THR A 155 -10.92 2.23 3.67
CA THR A 155 -11.89 2.27 2.58
C THR A 155 -11.60 3.46 1.67
N GLY A 156 -11.09 3.19 0.49
CA GLY A 156 -10.83 4.25 -0.47
C GLY A 156 -9.39 4.66 -0.63
N LEU A 157 -8.44 4.09 0.11
CA LEU A 157 -7.00 4.30 -0.10
C LEU A 157 -6.55 4.02 -1.55
N GLN A 158 -7.33 3.26 -2.30
CA GLN A 158 -6.94 2.90 -3.66
C GLN A 158 -7.27 3.96 -4.72
N ARG A 159 -8.11 4.99 -4.44
CA ARG A 159 -8.54 5.94 -5.49
C ARG A 159 -9.14 7.27 -5.01
N ASN A 160 -9.09 7.61 -3.74
CA ASN A 160 -9.93 8.67 -3.20
C ASN A 160 -9.21 9.91 -2.66
N GLY A 161 -7.93 10.11 -2.99
CA GLY A 161 -7.16 11.26 -2.53
C GLY A 161 -6.85 11.23 -1.03
N LEU A 162 -6.74 10.04 -0.45
CA LEU A 162 -6.34 9.82 0.93
C LEU A 162 -4.90 9.32 0.96
N VAL A 163 -4.03 10.05 1.66
CA VAL A 163 -2.61 9.70 1.76
C VAL A 163 -2.41 8.37 2.48
N GLY A 164 -3.09 8.14 3.59
CA GLY A 164 -2.94 6.90 4.35
C GLY A 164 -3.30 7.03 5.81
N GLY A 165 -2.80 6.09 6.59
CA GLY A 165 -2.98 6.01 8.03
C GLY A 165 -2.50 4.68 8.58
N TYR A 166 -2.80 4.42 9.85
CA TYR A 166 -2.63 3.10 10.45
C TYR A 166 -3.95 2.35 10.48
N PHE A 167 -3.94 1.13 9.97
CA PHE A 167 -5.13 0.28 9.87
C PHE A 167 -4.82 -1.13 10.35
N PHE A 168 -5.84 -1.94 10.52
CA PHE A 168 -5.66 -3.36 10.78
C PHE A 168 -5.53 -4.16 9.48
N ASP A 169 -4.82 -5.26 9.54
CA ASP A 169 -4.77 -6.22 8.43
C ASP A 169 -6.02 -7.11 8.44
N GLU A 170 -6.91 -6.89 7.48
CA GLU A 170 -8.18 -7.63 7.34
C GLU A 170 -7.98 -9.15 7.22
N LYS A 171 -6.90 -9.59 6.58
CA LYS A 171 -6.58 -11.03 6.44
C LYS A 171 -6.23 -11.66 7.77
N THR A 172 -5.53 -10.93 8.64
CA THR A 172 -5.17 -11.38 9.98
C THR A 172 -6.40 -11.44 10.87
N VAL A 173 -7.27 -10.43 10.82
CA VAL A 173 -8.57 -10.44 11.52
C VAL A 173 -9.42 -11.60 11.05
N GLY A 174 -9.58 -11.77 9.74
CA GLY A 174 -10.36 -12.87 9.14
C GLY A 174 -9.87 -14.25 9.59
N ARG A 175 -8.54 -14.47 9.61
CA ARG A 175 -7.97 -15.74 10.13
C ARG A 175 -8.32 -16.00 11.59
N LYS A 176 -8.16 -14.99 12.46
CA LYS A 176 -8.52 -15.11 13.88
C LYS A 176 -10.00 -15.40 14.08
N VAL A 177 -10.88 -14.75 13.29
CA VAL A 177 -12.33 -15.02 13.34
C VAL A 177 -12.62 -16.48 12.99
N VAL A 178 -12.05 -16.99 11.88
CA VAL A 178 -12.24 -18.37 11.45
C VAL A 178 -11.71 -19.37 12.48
N GLU A 179 -10.52 -19.15 13.03
CA GLU A 179 -9.91 -20.00 14.02
C GLU A 179 -10.76 -20.13 15.27
N ILE A 180 -11.23 -18.99 15.82
CA ILE A 180 -12.06 -18.98 17.03
C ILE A 180 -13.44 -19.58 16.76
N THR A 181 -14.05 -19.29 15.60
CA THR A 181 -15.34 -19.86 15.20
C THR A 181 -15.25 -21.38 15.11
N ASN A 182 -14.20 -21.91 14.50
CA ASN A 182 -13.96 -23.35 14.44
C ASN A 182 -13.78 -23.97 15.83
N GLY A 183 -13.08 -23.29 16.74
CA GLY A 183 -12.96 -23.71 18.15
C GLY A 183 -14.31 -23.78 18.84
N VAL A 184 -15.17 -22.78 18.68
CA VAL A 184 -16.53 -22.76 19.25
C VAL A 184 -17.38 -23.89 18.67
N LEU A 185 -17.34 -24.12 17.36
CA LEU A 185 -18.07 -25.19 16.70
C LEU A 185 -17.57 -26.59 17.14
N SER A 186 -16.31 -26.70 17.53
CA SER A 186 -15.72 -27.93 18.07
C SER A 186 -16.03 -28.15 19.57
N GLY A 187 -16.87 -27.31 20.17
CA GLY A 187 -17.33 -27.47 21.56
C GLY A 187 -16.53 -26.71 22.61
N VAL A 188 -15.59 -25.86 22.22
CA VAL A 188 -14.88 -24.94 23.13
C VAL A 188 -15.78 -23.74 23.42
N ASN A 189 -16.71 -23.93 24.35
CA ASN A 189 -17.62 -22.86 24.80
C ASN A 189 -17.24 -22.39 26.21
N GLU A 190 -16.76 -21.15 26.32
CA GLU A 190 -16.59 -20.47 27.59
C GLU A 190 -17.83 -19.58 27.84
N LYS A 191 -18.42 -19.69 29.03
CA LYS A 191 -19.51 -18.77 29.46
C LYS A 191 -18.93 -17.39 29.73
N GLY A 192 -19.63 -16.34 29.35
CA GLY A 192 -19.25 -14.96 29.60
C GLY A 192 -18.73 -14.25 28.36
N ALA A 193 -18.14 -13.09 28.53
CA ALA A 193 -17.57 -12.30 27.45
C ALA A 193 -16.06 -12.59 27.26
N ARG A 194 -15.69 -13.00 26.06
CA ARG A 194 -14.30 -13.11 25.62
C ARG A 194 -14.00 -11.97 24.66
N ILE A 195 -12.98 -11.17 24.97
CA ILE A 195 -12.49 -10.11 24.10
C ILE A 195 -11.21 -10.62 23.43
N VAL A 196 -11.19 -10.62 22.10
CA VAL A 196 -10.05 -11.01 21.29
C VAL A 196 -9.52 -9.76 20.61
N ASP A 197 -8.35 -9.33 21.00
CA ASP A 197 -7.65 -8.26 20.31
C ASP A 197 -7.11 -8.79 18.96
N CYS A 198 -7.64 -8.25 17.89
CA CYS A 198 -7.24 -8.57 16.52
C CYS A 198 -6.36 -7.47 15.89
N GLY A 199 -6.09 -6.42 16.64
CA GLY A 199 -5.40 -5.26 16.14
C GLY A 199 -3.88 -5.44 16.03
N VAL A 200 -3.38 -5.49 14.82
CA VAL A 200 -1.94 -5.25 14.53
C VAL A 200 -1.90 -3.98 13.70
N PRO A 201 -1.38 -2.86 14.26
CA PRO A 201 -1.30 -1.61 13.53
C PRO A 201 -0.36 -1.76 12.33
N THR A 202 -0.89 -1.54 11.15
CA THR A 202 -0.13 -1.59 9.91
C THR A 202 -0.24 -0.25 9.19
N PRO A 203 0.88 0.45 8.94
CA PRO A 203 0.85 1.68 8.16
C PRO A 203 0.56 1.33 6.70
N MET A 204 -0.49 1.91 6.16
CA MET A 204 -0.91 1.73 4.77
C MET A 204 -1.01 3.09 4.10
N VAL A 205 -0.35 3.23 2.98
CA VAL A 205 -0.18 4.52 2.30
C VAL A 205 -0.47 4.38 0.82
N ASN A 206 -1.24 5.30 0.26
CA ASN A 206 -1.37 5.44 -1.18
C ASN A 206 -0.15 6.19 -1.71
N TYR A 207 0.67 5.49 -2.49
CA TYR A 207 1.91 6.05 -3.03
C TYR A 207 1.67 7.27 -3.94
N TYR A 208 0.61 7.20 -4.75
CA TYR A 208 0.28 8.29 -5.68
C TYR A 208 -0.17 9.54 -4.92
N ASP A 209 -1.13 9.41 -3.99
CA ASP A 209 -1.65 10.53 -3.21
C ASP A 209 -0.57 11.12 -2.27
N LEU A 210 0.34 10.27 -1.74
CA LEU A 210 1.49 10.72 -0.97
C LEU A 210 2.41 11.61 -1.80
N MET A 211 2.75 11.18 -3.02
CA MET A 211 3.61 11.95 -3.93
C MET A 211 2.94 13.23 -4.44
N GLU A 212 1.62 13.19 -4.71
CA GLU A 212 0.85 14.36 -5.11
C GLU A 212 0.79 15.41 -3.99
N ALA A 213 0.73 14.96 -2.74
CA ALA A 213 0.83 15.84 -1.56
C ALA A 213 2.27 16.37 -1.30
N GLY A 214 3.26 16.03 -2.13
CA GLY A 214 4.64 16.45 -1.95
C GLY A 214 5.38 15.76 -0.81
N LEU A 215 4.82 14.67 -0.27
CA LEU A 215 5.39 13.94 0.85
C LEU A 215 6.36 12.85 0.37
N SER A 216 7.37 12.54 1.19
CA SER A 216 8.42 11.58 0.82
C SER A 216 8.09 10.15 1.29
N PRO A 217 8.06 9.15 0.39
CA PRO A 217 7.91 7.75 0.78
C PRO A 217 9.02 7.23 1.70
N GLY A 218 10.20 7.86 1.67
CA GLY A 218 11.33 7.50 2.53
C GLY A 218 11.13 7.83 4.00
N LEU A 219 10.15 8.66 4.34
CA LEU A 219 9.77 8.98 5.73
C LEU A 219 8.70 8.02 6.28
N CYS A 220 8.13 7.16 5.43
CA CYS A 220 7.19 6.14 5.90
C CYS A 220 7.91 5.07 6.73
N PRO A 221 7.23 4.49 7.73
CA PRO A 221 7.78 3.36 8.49
C PRO A 221 8.21 2.18 7.60
N PRO A 222 9.26 1.43 7.97
CA PRO A 222 9.81 0.37 7.12
C PRO A 222 8.83 -0.76 6.76
N ASN A 223 7.78 -0.96 7.59
CA ASN A 223 6.73 -1.95 7.39
C ASN A 223 5.50 -1.39 6.67
N SER A 224 5.60 -0.22 6.04
CA SER A 224 4.48 0.40 5.33
C SER A 224 4.06 -0.41 4.11
N VAL A 225 2.75 -0.59 3.97
CA VAL A 225 2.13 -1.18 2.79
C VAL A 225 1.74 -0.06 1.83
N PHE A 226 2.35 -0.07 0.65
CA PHE A 226 2.05 0.93 -0.37
C PHE A 226 0.99 0.42 -1.35
N TYR A 227 -0.10 1.20 -1.49
CA TYR A 227 -1.10 1.04 -2.55
C TYR A 227 -0.74 1.94 -3.73
N MET A 228 -1.20 1.58 -4.93
CA MET A 228 -1.00 2.35 -6.16
C MET A 228 0.47 2.66 -6.51
N MET A 229 1.40 1.86 -5.97
CA MET A 229 2.81 2.00 -6.31
C MET A 229 3.02 1.63 -7.79
N PRO A 230 3.68 2.48 -8.59
CA PRO A 230 3.97 2.14 -9.97
C PRO A 230 4.83 0.86 -10.03
N PRO A 231 4.59 -0.03 -11.01
CA PRO A 231 5.40 -1.23 -11.14
C PRO A 231 6.87 -0.85 -11.36
N SER A 232 7.77 -1.61 -10.74
CA SER A 232 9.22 -1.39 -10.90
C SER A 232 9.61 -1.51 -12.38
N PHE A 233 10.72 -0.86 -12.77
CA PHE A 233 11.26 -0.97 -14.14
C PHE A 233 11.37 -2.43 -14.58
N TRP A 234 11.80 -3.31 -13.68
CA TRP A 234 11.92 -4.74 -13.95
C TRP A 234 10.56 -5.40 -14.19
N GLU A 235 9.57 -5.12 -13.37
CA GLU A 235 8.21 -5.67 -13.54
C GLU A 235 7.57 -5.22 -14.85
N GLN A 236 7.78 -3.97 -15.23
CA GLN A 236 7.23 -3.39 -16.45
C GLN A 236 7.94 -3.90 -17.70
N HIS A 237 9.27 -4.10 -17.67
CA HIS A 237 10.09 -4.37 -18.84
C HIS A 237 10.73 -5.76 -18.89
N LYS A 238 10.47 -6.64 -17.91
CA LYS A 238 11.10 -7.97 -17.81
C LYS A 238 11.03 -8.78 -19.11
N TYR A 239 9.89 -8.79 -19.77
CA TYR A 239 9.73 -9.51 -21.04
C TYR A 239 10.52 -8.87 -22.18
N SER A 240 10.53 -7.54 -22.27
CA SER A 240 11.31 -6.81 -23.27
C SER A 240 12.81 -7.02 -23.09
N VAL A 241 13.28 -7.03 -21.84
CA VAL A 241 14.69 -7.32 -21.52
C VAL A 241 15.06 -8.76 -21.87
N ILE A 242 14.20 -9.74 -21.55
CA ILE A 242 14.43 -11.15 -21.91
C ILE A 242 14.48 -11.31 -23.44
N ILE A 243 13.55 -10.71 -24.16
CA ILE A 243 13.53 -10.75 -25.64
C ILE A 243 14.81 -10.12 -26.22
N ALA A 244 15.23 -8.98 -25.70
CA ALA A 244 16.47 -8.33 -26.13
C ALA A 244 17.70 -9.23 -25.91
N ILE A 245 17.81 -9.90 -24.76
CA ILE A 245 18.88 -10.85 -24.49
C ILE A 245 18.87 -12.03 -25.48
N VAL A 246 17.69 -12.60 -25.74
CA VAL A 246 17.54 -13.70 -26.71
C VAL A 246 17.97 -13.27 -28.11
N VAL A 247 17.54 -12.09 -28.57
CA VAL A 247 17.92 -11.55 -29.87
C VAL A 247 19.44 -11.34 -29.96
N ILE A 248 20.06 -10.78 -28.92
CA ILE A 248 21.52 -10.59 -28.87
C ILE A 248 22.24 -11.95 -28.94
N MET A 249 21.78 -12.97 -28.20
CA MET A 249 22.36 -14.31 -28.26
C MET A 249 22.24 -14.94 -29.64
N LEU A 250 21.09 -14.80 -30.30
CA LEU A 250 20.88 -15.29 -31.68
C LEU A 250 21.79 -14.58 -32.69
N LEU A 251 21.94 -13.26 -32.56
CA LEU A 251 22.87 -12.50 -33.40
C LEU A 251 24.32 -12.94 -33.18
N PHE A 252 24.73 -13.14 -31.95
CA PHE A 252 26.06 -13.63 -31.63
C PHE A 252 26.30 -15.03 -32.18
N MET A 253 25.34 -15.92 -32.06
CA MET A 253 25.39 -17.28 -32.62
C MET A 253 25.46 -17.22 -34.14
N TRP A 254 24.69 -16.36 -34.80
CA TRP A 254 24.72 -16.16 -36.25
C TRP A 254 26.09 -15.64 -36.74
N LEU A 255 26.65 -14.63 -36.05
CA LEU A 255 27.99 -14.10 -36.35
C LEU A 255 29.05 -15.19 -36.16
N ARG A 256 28.97 -15.98 -35.08
CA ARG A 256 29.91 -17.09 -34.84
C ARG A 256 29.82 -18.17 -35.90
N MET A 257 28.61 -18.55 -36.35
CA MET A 257 28.42 -19.48 -37.44
C MET A 257 29.00 -18.94 -38.76
N GLY A 258 28.80 -17.66 -39.07
CA GLY A 258 29.39 -17.00 -40.21
C GLY A 258 30.93 -17.00 -40.19
N TRP A 259 31.52 -16.77 -39.01
CA TRP A 259 32.97 -16.83 -38.82
C TRP A 259 33.52 -18.26 -39.00
N LEU A 260 32.87 -19.26 -38.40
CA LEU A 260 33.23 -20.68 -38.54
C LEU A 260 33.09 -21.16 -40.00
N SER A 261 32.07 -20.77 -40.74
CA SER A 261 31.89 -21.14 -42.11
C SER A 261 33.00 -20.55 -43.04
N ARG A 262 33.42 -19.31 -42.75
CA ARG A 262 34.57 -18.68 -43.46
C ARG A 262 35.88 -19.38 -43.12
N ALA A 263 36.08 -19.77 -41.86
CA ALA A 263 37.27 -20.49 -41.46
C ALA A 263 37.34 -21.89 -42.11
N ARG A 264 36.22 -22.62 -42.18
CA ARG A 264 36.13 -23.92 -42.89
C ARG A 264 36.42 -23.76 -44.40
N LYS A 265 35.90 -22.78 -45.08
CA LYS A 265 36.19 -22.52 -46.52
C LYS A 265 37.67 -22.26 -46.73
N LYS A 266 38.36 -21.50 -45.89
CA LYS A 266 39.78 -21.26 -45.96
C LYS A 266 40.58 -22.56 -45.76
N GLN A 267 40.19 -23.43 -44.85
CA GLN A 267 40.82 -24.72 -44.68
C GLN A 267 40.63 -25.67 -45.86
N GLU A 268 39.43 -25.70 -46.44
CA GLU A 268 39.15 -26.48 -47.65
C GLU A 268 39.97 -25.99 -48.86
N GLU A 269 40.16 -24.68 -49.04
CA GLU A 269 41.06 -24.12 -50.06
C GLU A 269 42.50 -24.53 -49.84
N GLN A 270 43.02 -24.48 -48.60
CA GLN A 270 44.35 -24.88 -48.29
C GLN A 270 44.56 -26.39 -48.57
N ILE A 271 43.60 -27.23 -48.16
CA ILE A 271 43.65 -28.69 -48.47
C ILE A 271 43.62 -28.92 -49.99
N ARG A 272 42.77 -28.22 -50.73
CA ARG A 272 42.76 -28.35 -52.22
C ARG A 272 44.09 -27.96 -52.84
N LEU A 273 44.67 -26.84 -52.41
CA LEU A 273 46.01 -26.44 -52.86
C LEU A 273 47.07 -27.46 -52.55
N MET A 274 47.11 -27.99 -51.31
CA MET A 274 48.05 -29.06 -50.92
C MET A 274 47.85 -30.32 -51.76
N THR A 275 46.62 -30.76 -51.96
CA THR A 275 46.30 -31.92 -52.80
C THR A 275 46.73 -31.70 -54.26
N SER A 276 46.53 -30.51 -54.80
CA SER A 276 46.97 -30.12 -56.14
C SER A 276 48.49 -30.11 -56.24
N TYR A 277 49.20 -29.56 -55.29
CA TYR A 277 50.69 -29.63 -55.28
C TYR A 277 51.17 -31.08 -55.15
N HIS A 278 50.55 -31.92 -54.32
CA HIS A 278 50.93 -33.31 -54.16
C HIS A 278 50.73 -34.09 -55.47
N SER A 279 49.61 -33.90 -56.15
CA SER A 279 49.37 -34.50 -57.47
C SER A 279 50.35 -34.01 -58.60
N LEU A 280 50.79 -32.74 -58.51
CA LEU A 280 51.82 -32.23 -59.43
C LEU A 280 53.16 -32.86 -59.15
N PHE A 281 53.53 -33.08 -57.85
CA PHE A 281 54.77 -33.77 -57.48
C PHE A 281 54.75 -35.22 -57.89
N GLU A 282 53.64 -35.96 -57.73
CA GLU A 282 53.53 -37.38 -58.12
C GLU A 282 53.60 -37.57 -59.68
N ASN A 283 53.07 -36.60 -60.41
CA ASN A 283 53.09 -36.66 -61.92
C ASN A 283 54.28 -35.98 -62.58
N MET A 284 55.26 -35.49 -61.80
CA MET A 284 56.52 -35.04 -62.39
C MET A 284 57.27 -36.27 -62.89
N PRO A 285 57.57 -36.27 -64.24
CA PRO A 285 58.33 -37.37 -64.80
C PRO A 285 59.71 -37.41 -64.11
N ILE A 286 60.13 -38.60 -63.67
CA ILE A 286 61.36 -38.94 -62.97
C ILE A 286 62.64 -38.63 -63.80
N VAL A 287 62.53 -37.83 -64.80
CA VAL A 287 63.65 -37.47 -65.76
C VAL A 287 64.70 -36.55 -65.09
N TYR A 288 64.34 -35.81 -64.01
CA TYR A 288 65.31 -34.91 -63.36
C TYR A 288 66.17 -35.54 -62.25
N LEU A 289 65.85 -36.73 -61.77
CA LEU A 289 66.63 -37.41 -60.76
C LEU A 289 67.79 -38.27 -61.33
N LYS A 290 67.87 -38.45 -62.68
CA LYS A 290 68.91 -39.25 -63.29
C LYS A 290 70.13 -38.47 -63.80
N GLN A 291 70.09 -37.13 -63.79
CA GLN A 291 71.22 -36.32 -64.21
C GLN A 291 72.17 -35.86 -63.12
N GLN A 292 71.89 -36.11 -61.84
CA GLN A 292 72.74 -35.73 -60.72
C GLN A 292 73.60 -36.86 -60.14
N LEU A 293 73.52 -38.07 -60.71
CA LEU A 293 74.28 -39.25 -60.29
C LEU A 293 75.32 -39.68 -61.28
N ILE A 294 75.77 -38.82 -62.24
CA ILE A 294 76.84 -39.14 -63.22
C ILE A 294 77.96 -38.07 -63.17
N TYR A 295 78.23 -37.48 -62.03
CA TYR A 295 79.46 -36.77 -61.77
C TYR A 295 79.86 -37.02 -60.28
N ASP A 296 80.52 -38.19 -60.09
CA ASP A 296 81.75 -38.41 -59.37
C ASP A 296 82.33 -39.73 -59.79
#